data_b8dc67f896e8c48168e64f7171fa5c16
#
_entry.id   b8dc67f896e8c48168e64f7171fa5c16
#
_cell.length_a   1.000
_cell.length_b   1.000
_cell.length_c   1.000
_cell.angle_alpha   90.00
_cell.angle_beta   90.00
_cell.angle_gamma   90.00
#
_symmetry.space_group_name_H-M   'P 1'
#
loop_
_entity.id
_entity.type
_entity.pdbx_description
1 polymer ?
#
loop_
_entity_poly.entity_id
_entity_poly.type
_entity_poly.pdbx_seq_one_letter_code
_entity_poly.pdbx_strand_id
1 'polypeptide(L)'
;MKRFVPLVLVLLVVAVAGVPGSSGIASGQSAGLVSSVLNRMERNRQTLKSLRAGLSMEKYNAQLRDADRFDGTVVYMPSSGREAAVRIEWRSPQHEILAVINGKYTLFRPRLNMAYVGSSKSNRNKAGGILEMMYMSKQQLEAKFQPVQDVREETLWGGVSTIHLTLVPKGNASFKYAEIWVDSSGMPVQTKIVEKNDDATTMRLTAMEKNPKISGEEFKLNLDSNVRIVKG
;
A
#
# COMPACT_ATOMS: atom_id res chain seq x y z
N MET A 1 29.10 75.35 33.23
CA MET A 1 29.30 74.24 34.14
C MET A 1 28.45 73.12 33.67
N LYS A 2 29.05 72.12 33.02
CA LYS A 2 28.31 70.90 32.48
C LYS A 2 28.54 69.76 33.45
N ARG A 3 27.46 69.23 34.05
CA ARG A 3 27.50 68.08 34.95
C ARG A 3 27.35 66.82 34.13
N PHE A 4 28.37 65.99 34.13
CA PHE A 4 28.38 64.66 33.59
C PHE A 4 27.75 63.73 34.62
N VAL A 5 26.75 62.96 34.20
CA VAL A 5 26.12 61.80 34.94
C VAL A 5 26.66 60.53 34.33
N PRO A 6 27.37 59.66 35.06
CA PRO A 6 27.77 58.33 34.51
C PRO A 6 26.61 57.38 34.49
N LEU A 7 26.37 56.83 33.30
CA LEU A 7 25.41 55.77 33.05
C LEU A 7 26.03 54.43 33.50
N VAL A 8 25.54 53.86 34.57
CA VAL A 8 25.93 52.50 35.03
C VAL A 8 25.17 51.49 34.23
N LEU A 9 25.86 50.76 33.33
CA LEU A 9 25.30 49.66 32.54
C LEU A 9 25.36 48.40 33.39
N VAL A 10 24.20 47.97 33.90
CA VAL A 10 24.04 46.67 34.59
C VAL A 10 23.89 45.58 33.55
N LEU A 11 24.91 44.74 33.37
CA LEU A 11 24.95 43.61 32.49
C LEU A 11 24.26 42.42 33.18
N LEU A 12 23.01 42.13 32.81
CA LEU A 12 22.21 41.01 33.34
C LEU A 12 22.61 39.74 32.56
N VAL A 13 23.48 38.91 33.14
CA VAL A 13 23.85 37.62 32.58
C VAL A 13 22.72 36.67 32.89
N VAL A 14 21.86 36.37 31.87
CA VAL A 14 20.89 35.30 31.93
C VAL A 14 21.62 33.97 31.66
N ALA A 15 21.88 33.21 32.69
CA ALA A 15 22.33 31.81 32.56
C ALA A 15 21.17 30.98 31.98
N VAL A 16 21.21 30.69 30.69
CA VAL A 16 20.31 29.68 30.07
C VAL A 16 20.79 28.30 30.52
N ALA A 17 20.16 27.76 31.57
CA ALA A 17 20.32 26.36 31.93
C ALA A 17 19.78 25.53 30.76
N GLY A 18 20.68 24.85 30.03
CA GLY A 18 20.33 23.93 28.97
C GLY A 18 19.47 22.82 29.53
N VAL A 19 18.22 22.79 29.10
CA VAL A 19 17.33 21.65 29.32
C VAL A 19 17.86 20.52 28.43
N PRO A 20 18.29 19.37 28.97
CA PRO A 20 18.63 18.23 28.12
C PRO A 20 17.39 17.82 27.35
N GLY A 21 17.44 17.95 26.02
CA GLY A 21 16.36 17.63 25.14
C GLY A 21 15.94 16.19 25.33
N SER A 22 14.68 15.98 25.69
CA SER A 22 14.04 14.69 25.82
C SER A 22 13.80 14.04 24.43
N SER A 23 14.87 13.54 23.82
CA SER A 23 14.80 12.76 22.58
C SER A 23 14.09 11.39 22.75
N GLY A 24 13.86 10.98 24.00
CA GLY A 24 13.24 9.69 24.33
C GLY A 24 11.72 9.64 24.20
N ILE A 25 11.02 10.79 24.27
CA ILE A 25 9.55 10.82 24.23
C ILE A 25 9.02 10.60 22.80
N ALA A 26 9.71 11.15 21.80
CA ALA A 26 9.31 11.00 20.39
C ALA A 26 9.41 9.54 19.91
N SER A 27 10.41 8.80 20.35
CA SER A 27 10.59 7.38 19.98
C SER A 27 9.52 6.48 20.59
N GLY A 28 9.08 6.76 21.81
CA GLY A 28 8.02 5.99 22.50
C GLY A 28 6.64 6.22 21.87
N GLN A 29 6.34 7.44 21.45
CA GLN A 29 5.06 7.77 20.79
C GLN A 29 4.96 7.13 19.41
N SER A 30 6.03 7.14 18.61
CA SER A 30 6.05 6.50 17.30
C SER A 30 5.91 4.98 17.38
N ALA A 31 6.56 4.32 18.34
CA ALA A 31 6.42 2.89 18.56
C ALA A 31 4.98 2.49 18.99
N GLY A 32 4.34 3.29 19.84
CA GLY A 32 2.94 3.11 20.21
C GLY A 32 1.99 3.26 19.03
N LEU A 33 2.21 4.26 18.16
CA LEU A 33 1.42 4.49 16.97
C LEU A 33 1.57 3.34 15.98
N VAL A 34 2.81 2.88 15.69
CA VAL A 34 3.08 1.72 14.83
C VAL A 34 2.33 0.49 15.33
N SER A 35 2.48 0.16 16.61
CA SER A 35 1.79 -1.00 17.22
C SER A 35 0.27 -0.89 17.09
N SER A 36 -0.29 0.30 17.35
CA SER A 36 -1.73 0.57 17.21
C SER A 36 -2.21 0.34 15.77
N VAL A 37 -1.49 0.86 14.77
CA VAL A 37 -1.84 0.71 13.35
C VAL A 37 -1.76 -0.75 12.93
N LEU A 38 -0.67 -1.45 13.24
CA LEU A 38 -0.51 -2.87 12.89
C LEU A 38 -1.60 -3.75 13.54
N ASN A 39 -2.00 -3.45 14.77
CA ASN A 39 -3.09 -4.17 15.43
C ASN A 39 -4.46 -3.87 14.78
N ARG A 40 -4.70 -2.64 14.29
CA ARG A 40 -5.92 -2.30 13.52
C ARG A 40 -5.93 -3.02 12.17
N MET A 41 -4.81 -3.05 11.46
CA MET A 41 -4.66 -3.79 10.21
C MET A 41 -4.97 -5.28 10.41
N GLU A 42 -4.43 -5.88 11.47
CA GLU A 42 -4.68 -7.28 11.79
C GLU A 42 -6.16 -7.56 12.09
N ARG A 43 -6.84 -6.70 12.88
CA ARG A 43 -8.28 -6.82 13.12
C ARG A 43 -9.09 -6.67 11.83
N ASN A 44 -8.77 -5.67 10.99
CA ASN A 44 -9.43 -5.49 9.69
C ASN A 44 -9.26 -6.75 8.82
N ARG A 45 -8.04 -7.29 8.73
CA ARG A 45 -7.74 -8.51 7.97
C ARG A 45 -8.56 -9.71 8.44
N GLN A 46 -8.73 -9.89 9.77
CA GLN A 46 -9.49 -11.00 10.35
C GLN A 46 -11.00 -10.87 10.12
N THR A 47 -11.52 -9.67 10.03
CA THR A 47 -12.95 -9.40 9.83
C THR A 47 -13.35 -9.25 8.38
N LEU A 48 -12.39 -9.04 7.47
CA LEU A 48 -12.66 -8.88 6.05
C LEU A 48 -12.96 -10.23 5.41
N LYS A 49 -14.19 -10.40 4.95
CA LYS A 49 -14.67 -11.61 4.25
C LYS A 49 -14.70 -11.42 2.74
N SER A 50 -14.89 -10.20 2.28
CA SER A 50 -14.91 -9.81 0.88
C SER A 50 -14.70 -8.30 0.74
N LEU A 51 -14.28 -7.86 -0.43
CA LEU A 51 -14.11 -6.45 -0.76
C LEU A 51 -14.50 -6.21 -2.22
N ARG A 52 -15.22 -5.13 -2.46
CA ARG A 52 -15.39 -4.52 -3.77
C ARG A 52 -14.91 -3.08 -3.68
N ALA A 53 -14.11 -2.65 -4.65
CA ALA A 53 -13.58 -1.29 -4.64
C ALA A 53 -13.28 -0.79 -6.06
N GLY A 54 -13.23 0.51 -6.22
CA GLY A 54 -12.50 1.14 -7.31
C GLY A 54 -11.00 0.93 -7.11
N LEU A 55 -10.25 0.82 -8.19
CA LEU A 55 -8.82 0.60 -8.17
C LEU A 55 -8.15 1.54 -9.15
N SER A 56 -7.21 2.35 -8.68
CA SER A 56 -6.29 3.09 -9.53
C SER A 56 -4.87 2.58 -9.32
N MET A 57 -4.08 2.59 -10.39
CA MET A 57 -2.67 2.23 -10.34
C MET A 57 -1.87 3.21 -11.19
N GLU A 58 -0.76 3.67 -10.64
CA GLU A 58 0.24 4.47 -11.35
C GLU A 58 1.56 3.69 -11.37
N LYS A 59 2.14 3.56 -12.55
CA LYS A 59 3.47 2.99 -12.77
C LYS A 59 4.40 4.10 -13.25
N TYR A 60 5.25 4.58 -12.36
CA TYR A 60 6.25 5.60 -12.65
C TYR A 60 7.54 4.95 -13.14
N ASN A 61 8.05 5.41 -14.27
CA ASN A 61 9.37 5.08 -14.80
C ASN A 61 10.35 6.20 -14.46
N ALA A 62 11.36 5.89 -13.67
CA ALA A 62 12.32 6.89 -13.17
C ALA A 62 13.25 7.42 -14.29
N GLN A 63 13.60 6.59 -15.26
CA GLN A 63 14.48 6.99 -16.37
C GLN A 63 13.76 7.91 -17.35
N LEU A 64 12.50 7.60 -17.69
CA LEU A 64 11.68 8.38 -18.60
C LEU A 64 11.03 9.58 -17.92
N ARG A 65 10.97 9.60 -16.58
CA ARG A 65 10.24 10.59 -15.75
C ARG A 65 8.78 10.72 -16.18
N ASP A 66 8.17 9.59 -16.50
CA ASP A 66 6.81 9.48 -16.98
C ASP A 66 6.04 8.41 -16.22
N ALA A 67 4.71 8.44 -16.26
CA ALA A 67 3.86 7.53 -15.53
C ALA A 67 2.68 7.03 -16.37
N ASP A 68 2.53 5.72 -16.43
CA ASP A 68 1.33 5.07 -16.93
C ASP A 68 0.26 5.01 -15.83
N ARG A 69 -0.98 5.38 -16.16
CA ARG A 69 -2.10 5.36 -15.23
C ARG A 69 -3.16 4.36 -15.68
N PHE A 70 -3.66 3.63 -14.70
CA PHE A 70 -4.66 2.59 -14.90
C PHE A 70 -5.80 2.82 -13.92
N ASP A 71 -7.04 2.71 -14.42
CA ASP A 71 -8.25 2.79 -13.61
C ASP A 71 -9.13 1.59 -13.88
N GLY A 72 -9.74 1.08 -12.81
CA GLY A 72 -10.55 -0.11 -12.87
C GLY A 72 -11.28 -0.40 -11.58
N THR A 73 -11.62 -1.66 -11.40
CA THR A 73 -12.29 -2.17 -10.18
C THR A 73 -11.60 -3.44 -9.71
N VAL A 74 -11.73 -3.72 -8.43
CA VAL A 74 -11.28 -4.98 -7.82
C VAL A 74 -12.41 -5.62 -7.04
N VAL A 75 -12.52 -6.93 -7.18
CA VAL A 75 -13.31 -7.83 -6.33
C VAL A 75 -12.33 -8.79 -5.67
N TYR A 76 -12.42 -8.92 -4.35
CA TYR A 76 -11.51 -9.71 -3.55
C TYR A 76 -12.26 -10.53 -2.51
N MET A 77 -11.83 -11.76 -2.34
CA MET A 77 -12.32 -12.65 -1.29
C MET A 77 -11.14 -13.42 -0.70
N PRO A 78 -10.78 -13.16 0.58
CA PRO A 78 -9.78 -13.94 1.27
C PRO A 78 -10.21 -15.40 1.36
N SER A 79 -9.25 -16.31 1.38
CA SER A 79 -9.51 -17.73 1.56
C SER A 79 -8.71 -18.28 2.74
N SER A 80 -9.37 -19.02 3.61
CA SER A 80 -8.71 -19.71 4.71
C SER A 80 -7.89 -20.90 4.16
N GLY A 81 -6.55 -20.79 4.23
CA GLY A 81 -5.63 -21.87 3.82
C GLY A 81 -5.43 -22.06 2.32
N ARG A 82 -6.04 -21.23 1.47
CA ARG A 82 -5.86 -21.21 0.01
C ARG A 82 -5.48 -19.79 -0.44
N GLU A 83 -5.05 -19.67 -1.70
CA GLU A 83 -4.85 -18.33 -2.28
C GLU A 83 -6.19 -17.60 -2.39
N ALA A 84 -6.19 -16.31 -2.08
CA ALA A 84 -7.36 -15.46 -2.19
C ALA A 84 -7.91 -15.45 -3.62
N ALA A 85 -9.22 -15.34 -3.77
CA ALA A 85 -9.82 -15.06 -5.06
C ALA A 85 -9.77 -13.55 -5.33
N VAL A 86 -9.31 -13.19 -6.52
CA VAL A 86 -9.17 -11.79 -6.96
C VAL A 86 -9.67 -11.66 -8.39
N ARG A 87 -10.47 -10.62 -8.66
CA ARG A 87 -10.75 -10.16 -10.01
C ARG A 87 -10.46 -8.68 -10.10
N ILE A 88 -9.60 -8.30 -11.04
CA ILE A 88 -9.31 -6.91 -11.38
C ILE A 88 -9.79 -6.70 -12.81
N GLU A 89 -10.57 -5.65 -13.02
CA GLU A 89 -11.00 -5.23 -14.34
C GLU A 89 -10.51 -3.82 -14.60
N TRP A 90 -9.48 -3.69 -15.42
CA TRP A 90 -8.97 -2.43 -15.89
C TRP A 90 -9.85 -1.92 -17.03
N ARG A 91 -10.22 -0.63 -16.96
CA ARG A 91 -10.98 0.06 -18.01
C ARG A 91 -10.12 1.01 -18.82
N SER A 92 -9.13 1.58 -18.18
CA SER A 92 -8.18 2.52 -18.78
C SER A 92 -6.74 2.11 -18.44
N PRO A 93 -5.74 2.30 -19.34
CA PRO A 93 -5.86 2.78 -20.73
C PRO A 93 -6.39 1.70 -21.68
N GLN A 94 -6.40 0.45 -21.28
CA GLN A 94 -6.91 -0.68 -22.05
C GLN A 94 -7.81 -1.56 -21.19
N HIS A 95 -8.85 -2.12 -21.83
CA HIS A 95 -9.70 -3.08 -21.14
C HIS A 95 -8.95 -4.41 -21.01
N GLU A 96 -8.64 -4.78 -19.77
CA GLU A 96 -8.03 -6.05 -19.38
C GLU A 96 -8.71 -6.61 -18.14
N ILE A 97 -8.89 -7.92 -18.08
CA ILE A 97 -9.49 -8.57 -16.92
C ILE A 97 -8.53 -9.63 -16.40
N LEU A 98 -8.07 -9.47 -15.17
CA LEU A 98 -7.29 -10.46 -14.43
C LEU A 98 -8.19 -11.16 -13.42
N ALA A 99 -8.29 -12.47 -13.50
CA ALA A 99 -8.93 -13.29 -12.48
C ALA A 99 -7.92 -14.27 -11.90
N VAL A 100 -7.88 -14.35 -10.57
CA VAL A 100 -7.09 -15.35 -9.83
C VAL A 100 -8.05 -16.14 -8.95
N ILE A 101 -8.07 -17.44 -9.13
CA ILE A 101 -8.91 -18.36 -8.33
C ILE A 101 -8.24 -19.73 -8.23
N ASN A 102 -8.24 -20.32 -7.05
CA ASN A 102 -7.68 -21.67 -6.80
C ASN A 102 -6.23 -21.85 -7.31
N GLY A 103 -5.40 -20.83 -7.14
CA GLY A 103 -3.99 -20.88 -7.55
C GLY A 103 -3.75 -20.78 -9.05
N LYS A 104 -4.76 -20.43 -9.84
CA LYS A 104 -4.66 -20.19 -11.27
C LYS A 104 -5.00 -18.75 -11.59
N TYR A 105 -4.31 -18.17 -12.56
CA TYR A 105 -4.68 -16.88 -13.11
C TYR A 105 -5.18 -17.01 -14.54
N THR A 106 -6.07 -16.11 -14.91
CA THR A 106 -6.49 -15.85 -16.28
C THR A 106 -6.43 -14.35 -16.51
N LEU A 107 -5.59 -13.92 -17.45
CA LEU A 107 -5.53 -12.53 -17.94
C LEU A 107 -6.17 -12.48 -19.32
N PHE A 108 -7.35 -11.90 -19.41
CA PHE A 108 -8.09 -11.74 -20.66
C PHE A 108 -7.92 -10.33 -21.20
N ARG A 109 -7.58 -10.23 -22.48
CA ARG A 109 -7.44 -9.01 -23.28
C ARG A 109 -8.49 -8.99 -24.37
N PRO A 110 -9.67 -8.42 -24.14
CA PRO A 110 -10.79 -8.46 -25.09
C PRO A 110 -10.42 -7.92 -26.48
N ARG A 111 -9.68 -6.82 -26.54
CA ARG A 111 -9.28 -6.18 -27.80
C ARG A 111 -8.39 -7.07 -28.69
N LEU A 112 -7.65 -8.00 -28.08
CA LEU A 112 -6.79 -8.96 -28.78
C LEU A 112 -7.46 -10.31 -28.97
N ASN A 113 -8.67 -10.48 -28.44
CA ASN A 113 -9.37 -11.77 -28.35
C ASN A 113 -8.48 -12.89 -27.79
N MET A 114 -7.71 -12.59 -26.73
CA MET A 114 -6.65 -13.45 -26.20
C MET A 114 -6.72 -13.55 -24.68
N ALA A 115 -6.54 -14.76 -24.16
CA ALA A 115 -6.43 -15.02 -22.74
C ALA A 115 -5.13 -15.77 -22.43
N TYR A 116 -4.40 -15.28 -21.40
CA TYR A 116 -3.22 -15.93 -20.83
C TYR A 116 -3.64 -16.68 -19.57
N VAL A 117 -3.31 -17.95 -19.48
CA VAL A 117 -3.65 -18.78 -18.32
C VAL A 117 -2.41 -19.44 -17.76
N GLY A 118 -2.33 -19.53 -16.43
CA GLY A 118 -1.17 -20.13 -15.78
C GLY A 118 -1.35 -20.27 -14.27
N SER A 119 -0.26 -20.67 -13.58
CA SER A 119 -0.24 -20.76 -12.13
C SER A 119 0.03 -19.38 -11.52
N SER A 120 -0.76 -18.97 -10.52
CA SER A 120 -0.54 -17.74 -9.78
C SER A 120 0.81 -17.74 -9.03
N LYS A 121 1.34 -18.92 -8.69
CA LYS A 121 2.64 -19.07 -8.03
C LYS A 121 3.82 -18.62 -8.90
N SER A 122 3.75 -18.84 -10.21
CA SER A 122 4.80 -18.44 -11.15
C SER A 122 4.79 -16.94 -11.49
N ASN A 123 3.67 -16.25 -11.25
CA ASN A 123 3.46 -14.85 -11.66
C ASN A 123 3.27 -13.86 -10.49
N ARG A 124 3.72 -14.22 -9.27
CA ARG A 124 3.59 -13.39 -8.06
C ARG A 124 4.22 -11.99 -8.15
N ASN A 125 5.02 -11.73 -9.17
CA ASN A 125 5.93 -10.58 -9.15
C ASN A 125 5.36 -9.28 -9.71
N LYS A 126 4.16 -9.18 -10.29
CA LYS A 126 3.75 -7.93 -10.95
C LYS A 126 2.44 -7.28 -10.50
N ALA A 127 1.39 -8.02 -10.23
CA ALA A 127 0.13 -7.42 -9.72
C ALA A 127 -0.29 -8.03 -8.37
N GLY A 128 0.13 -9.27 -8.08
CA GLY A 128 -0.16 -9.96 -6.83
C GLY A 128 0.59 -9.39 -5.63
N GLY A 129 1.82 -8.92 -5.83
CA GLY A 129 2.68 -8.47 -4.72
C GLY A 129 2.13 -7.25 -3.97
N ILE A 130 1.53 -6.29 -4.69
CA ILE A 130 0.97 -5.09 -4.07
C ILE A 130 -0.32 -5.44 -3.32
N LEU A 131 -1.20 -6.25 -3.92
CA LEU A 131 -2.41 -6.73 -3.24
C LEU A 131 -2.05 -7.64 -2.06
N GLU A 132 -1.04 -8.51 -2.22
CA GLU A 132 -0.54 -9.34 -1.11
C GLU A 132 -0.10 -8.47 0.07
N MET A 133 0.61 -7.38 -0.18
CA MET A 133 1.06 -6.45 0.86
C MET A 133 -0.11 -5.81 1.61
N MET A 134 -1.21 -5.50 0.93
CA MET A 134 -2.42 -4.93 1.54
C MET A 134 -3.08 -5.90 2.53
N TYR A 135 -2.85 -7.21 2.40
CA TYR A 135 -3.49 -8.24 3.21
C TYR A 135 -2.52 -9.06 4.07
N MET A 136 -1.25 -8.63 4.18
CA MET A 136 -0.29 -9.27 5.09
C MET A 136 -0.77 -9.21 6.53
N SER A 137 -0.59 -10.32 7.25
CA SER A 137 -0.76 -10.32 8.71
C SER A 137 0.35 -9.50 9.38
N LYS A 138 0.11 -9.03 10.59
CA LYS A 138 1.13 -8.37 11.41
C LYS A 138 2.41 -9.22 11.50
N GLN A 139 2.26 -10.53 11.79
CA GLN A 139 3.39 -11.45 11.87
C GLN A 139 4.18 -11.56 10.55
N GLN A 140 3.49 -11.55 9.40
CA GLN A 140 4.14 -11.56 8.10
C GLN A 140 4.89 -10.26 7.81
N LEU A 141 4.33 -9.10 8.20
CA LEU A 141 5.00 -7.81 8.11
C LEU A 141 6.27 -7.79 8.96
N GLU A 142 6.17 -8.18 10.22
CA GLU A 142 7.31 -8.24 11.15
C GLU A 142 8.39 -9.25 10.70
N ALA A 143 8.00 -10.34 10.06
CA ALA A 143 8.96 -11.33 9.53
C ALA A 143 9.70 -10.83 8.29
N LYS A 144 9.00 -10.11 7.37
CA LYS A 144 9.54 -9.71 6.07
C LYS A 144 10.22 -8.35 6.08
N PHE A 145 9.84 -7.44 6.98
CA PHE A 145 10.32 -6.05 7.01
C PHE A 145 11.07 -5.71 8.30
N GLN A 146 11.97 -4.74 8.20
CA GLN A 146 12.61 -4.11 9.34
C GLN A 146 11.55 -3.44 10.23
N PRO A 147 11.84 -3.17 11.51
CA PRO A 147 10.96 -2.36 12.34
C PRO A 147 10.63 -1.03 11.63
N VAL A 148 9.35 -0.67 11.65
CA VAL A 148 8.88 0.57 11.03
C VAL A 148 9.51 1.76 11.74
N GLN A 149 10.22 2.59 11.01
CA GLN A 149 10.92 3.77 11.53
C GLN A 149 10.22 5.08 11.20
N ASP A 150 9.61 5.15 10.01
CA ASP A 150 8.87 6.32 9.54
C ASP A 150 7.37 6.03 9.61
N VAL A 151 6.69 6.74 10.52
CA VAL A 151 5.25 6.69 10.73
C VAL A 151 4.74 8.11 10.91
N ARG A 152 3.75 8.49 10.10
CA ARG A 152 3.14 9.83 10.17
C ARG A 152 1.67 9.81 9.77
N GLU A 153 0.93 10.80 10.25
CA GLU A 153 -0.39 11.09 9.73
C GLU A 153 -0.28 11.74 8.36
N GLU A 154 -1.11 11.31 7.43
CA GLU A 154 -1.15 11.86 6.08
C GLU A 154 -2.58 11.80 5.53
N THR A 155 -3.03 12.89 4.95
CA THR A 155 -4.33 12.94 4.27
C THR A 155 -4.13 12.76 2.78
N LEU A 156 -4.67 11.68 2.24
CA LEU A 156 -4.65 11.41 0.81
C LEU A 156 -5.64 12.31 0.07
N TRP A 157 -5.41 12.47 -1.24
CA TRP A 157 -6.34 13.17 -2.11
C TRP A 157 -7.78 12.64 -1.93
N GLY A 158 -8.76 13.53 -1.91
CA GLY A 158 -10.15 13.20 -1.57
C GLY A 158 -10.44 13.19 -0.07
N GLY A 159 -9.54 13.71 0.77
CA GLY A 159 -9.78 13.92 2.21
C GLY A 159 -9.70 12.65 3.06
N VAL A 160 -9.10 11.58 2.59
CA VAL A 160 -8.97 10.34 3.34
C VAL A 160 -7.81 10.43 4.32
N SER A 161 -8.10 10.55 5.62
CA SER A 161 -7.10 10.54 6.69
C SER A 161 -6.50 9.14 6.85
N THR A 162 -5.18 9.06 6.88
CA THR A 162 -4.43 7.81 6.96
C THR A 162 -3.24 7.94 7.89
N ILE A 163 -2.71 6.80 8.31
CA ILE A 163 -1.36 6.68 8.84
C ILE A 163 -0.48 6.08 7.74
N HIS A 164 0.57 6.79 7.38
CA HIS A 164 1.59 6.36 6.43
C HIS A 164 2.69 5.59 7.16
N LEU A 165 3.09 4.46 6.60
CA LEU A 165 4.16 3.61 7.09
C LEU A 165 5.14 3.32 5.96
N THR A 166 6.45 3.46 6.23
CA THR A 166 7.50 3.00 5.31
C THR A 166 8.05 1.66 5.78
N LEU A 167 8.06 0.69 4.87
CA LEU A 167 8.46 -0.69 5.10
C LEU A 167 9.74 -1.00 4.31
N VAL A 168 10.85 -1.22 5.01
CA VAL A 168 12.13 -1.63 4.42
C VAL A 168 12.25 -3.14 4.54
N PRO A 169 12.45 -3.88 3.43
CA PRO A 169 12.52 -5.35 3.49
C PRO A 169 13.77 -5.83 4.21
N LYS A 170 13.66 -6.97 4.89
CA LYS A 170 14.81 -7.72 5.41
C LYS A 170 15.44 -8.52 4.28
N GLY A 171 16.78 -8.49 4.20
CA GLY A 171 17.52 -9.27 3.21
C GLY A 171 17.41 -8.75 1.77
N ASN A 172 17.62 -9.64 0.80
CA ASN A 172 17.67 -9.26 -0.61
C ASN A 172 16.29 -9.34 -1.27
N ALA A 173 15.52 -8.26 -1.21
CA ALA A 173 14.25 -8.12 -1.93
C ALA A 173 14.47 -7.53 -3.34
N SER A 174 13.46 -7.68 -4.22
CA SER A 174 13.45 -7.08 -5.56
C SER A 174 13.22 -5.57 -5.55
N PHE A 175 12.78 -4.99 -4.45
CA PHE A 175 12.46 -3.58 -4.28
C PHE A 175 13.27 -2.94 -3.14
N LYS A 176 13.38 -1.60 -3.15
CA LYS A 176 14.07 -0.82 -2.10
C LYS A 176 13.25 -0.74 -0.82
N TYR A 177 12.01 -0.28 -0.96
CA TYR A 177 11.06 -0.12 0.15
C TYR A 177 9.63 -0.10 -0.39
N ALA A 178 8.70 -0.26 0.52
CA ALA A 178 7.29 -0.08 0.26
C ALA A 178 6.69 0.93 1.23
N GLU A 179 5.65 1.63 0.77
CA GLU A 179 4.88 2.57 1.57
C GLU A 179 3.44 2.07 1.64
N ILE A 180 2.82 2.18 2.82
CA ILE A 180 1.42 1.79 3.04
C ILE A 180 0.71 2.93 3.74
N TRP A 181 -0.47 3.29 3.26
CA TRP A 181 -1.39 4.24 3.88
C TRP A 181 -2.59 3.48 4.42
N VAL A 182 -2.77 3.56 5.73
CA VAL A 182 -3.80 2.80 6.47
C VAL A 182 -4.85 3.76 7.00
N ASP A 183 -6.12 3.52 6.69
CA ASP A 183 -7.22 4.33 7.20
C ASP A 183 -7.52 4.09 8.69
N SER A 184 -8.43 4.85 9.26
CA SER A 184 -8.84 4.73 10.66
C SER A 184 -9.41 3.34 11.02
N SER A 185 -9.96 2.61 10.05
CA SER A 185 -10.49 1.25 10.25
C SER A 185 -9.41 0.17 10.21
N GLY A 186 -8.16 0.51 9.89
CA GLY A 186 -7.07 -0.43 9.69
C GLY A 186 -7.02 -1.03 8.28
N MET A 187 -7.75 -0.47 7.33
CA MET A 187 -7.68 -0.89 5.93
C MET A 187 -6.52 -0.20 5.23
N PRO A 188 -5.58 -0.94 4.63
CA PRO A 188 -4.61 -0.36 3.70
C PRO A 188 -5.35 0.15 2.46
N VAL A 189 -5.41 1.48 2.30
CA VAL A 189 -6.15 2.12 1.21
C VAL A 189 -5.24 2.49 0.03
N GLN A 190 -3.94 2.62 0.29
CA GLN A 190 -2.94 2.86 -0.73
C GLN A 190 -1.64 2.14 -0.39
N THR A 191 -0.97 1.64 -1.40
CA THR A 191 0.39 1.08 -1.30
C THR A 191 1.25 1.62 -2.44
N LYS A 192 2.54 1.78 -2.17
CA LYS A 192 3.54 2.12 -3.18
C LYS A 192 4.76 1.23 -2.99
N ILE A 193 5.26 0.66 -4.06
CA ILE A 193 6.50 -0.10 -4.08
C ILE A 193 7.51 0.68 -4.91
N VAL A 194 8.69 0.89 -4.35
CA VAL A 194 9.82 1.53 -5.04
C VAL A 194 10.86 0.48 -5.33
N GLU A 195 11.12 0.25 -6.60
CA GLU A 195 12.08 -0.73 -7.09
C GLU A 195 13.54 -0.24 -6.96
N LYS A 196 14.52 -1.12 -7.18
CA LYS A 196 15.95 -0.79 -7.05
C LYS A 196 16.43 0.25 -8.07
N ASN A 197 15.76 0.35 -9.21
CA ASN A 197 16.01 1.33 -10.28
C ASN A 197 15.21 2.63 -10.13
N ASP A 198 14.56 2.84 -8.98
CA ASP A 198 13.69 3.98 -8.65
C ASP A 198 12.34 4.00 -9.40
N ASP A 199 12.02 3.00 -10.20
CA ASP A 199 10.66 2.84 -10.69
C ASP A 199 9.71 2.62 -9.51
N ALA A 200 8.49 3.13 -9.63
CA ALA A 200 7.52 3.00 -8.56
C ALA A 200 6.15 2.56 -9.10
N THR A 201 5.49 1.71 -8.33
CA THR A 201 4.10 1.35 -8.59
C THR A 201 3.26 1.72 -7.39
N THR A 202 2.33 2.65 -7.58
CA THR A 202 1.35 3.06 -6.58
C THR A 202 0.00 2.46 -6.94
N MET A 203 -0.67 1.85 -5.97
CA MET A 203 -2.02 1.31 -6.11
C MET A 203 -2.91 1.87 -5.02
N ARG A 204 -4.12 2.31 -5.38
CA ARG A 204 -5.06 2.91 -4.46
C ARG A 204 -6.46 2.32 -4.61
N LEU A 205 -7.10 2.04 -3.47
CA LEU A 205 -8.50 1.65 -3.39
C LEU A 205 -9.39 2.85 -3.12
N THR A 206 -10.51 2.92 -3.81
CA THR A 206 -11.52 3.97 -3.66
C THR A 206 -12.91 3.34 -3.58
N ALA A 207 -13.89 4.08 -3.08
CA ALA A 207 -15.29 3.62 -3.01
C ALA A 207 -15.42 2.17 -2.50
N MET A 208 -14.74 1.87 -1.39
CA MET A 208 -14.66 0.53 -0.83
C MET A 208 -15.98 0.09 -0.19
N GLU A 209 -16.46 -1.07 -0.60
CA GLU A 209 -17.54 -1.81 0.04
C GLU A 209 -16.93 -3.05 0.73
N LYS A 210 -16.98 -3.08 2.07
CA LYS A 210 -16.44 -4.18 2.87
C LYS A 210 -17.54 -5.20 3.14
N ASN A 211 -17.21 -6.47 2.98
CA ASN A 211 -18.07 -7.61 3.22
C ASN A 211 -19.38 -7.64 2.38
N PRO A 212 -19.37 -7.16 1.10
CA PRO A 212 -20.52 -7.38 0.22
C PRO A 212 -20.73 -8.88 -0.02
N LYS A 213 -21.96 -9.25 -0.38
CA LYS A 213 -22.23 -10.61 -0.85
C LYS A 213 -21.58 -10.78 -2.23
N ILE A 214 -20.57 -11.66 -2.31
CA ILE A 214 -19.87 -11.99 -3.55
C ILE A 214 -19.98 -13.49 -3.79
N SER A 215 -20.41 -13.88 -4.99
CA SER A 215 -20.44 -15.28 -5.40
C SER A 215 -19.11 -15.72 -6.00
N GLY A 216 -18.77 -17.00 -5.91
CA GLY A 216 -17.57 -17.56 -6.55
C GLY A 216 -17.58 -17.41 -8.08
N GLU A 217 -18.75 -17.27 -8.68
CA GLU A 217 -18.90 -17.08 -10.14
C GLU A 217 -18.36 -15.73 -10.61
N GLU A 218 -18.35 -14.70 -9.75
CA GLU A 218 -17.80 -13.39 -10.08
C GLU A 218 -16.29 -13.42 -10.38
N PHE A 219 -15.59 -14.44 -9.92
CA PHE A 219 -14.15 -14.62 -10.18
C PHE A 219 -13.87 -15.47 -11.42
N LYS A 220 -14.90 -16.08 -12.03
CA LYS A 220 -14.74 -16.84 -13.25
C LYS A 220 -14.83 -15.93 -14.46
N LEU A 221 -14.02 -16.19 -15.46
CA LEU A 221 -14.12 -15.57 -16.78
C LEU A 221 -14.75 -16.57 -17.74
N ASN A 222 -15.96 -16.27 -18.20
CA ASN A 222 -16.60 -17.03 -19.28
C ASN A 222 -15.99 -16.51 -20.59
N LEU A 223 -15.03 -17.26 -21.14
CA LEU A 223 -14.38 -16.95 -22.40
C LEU A 223 -15.14 -17.60 -23.55
N ASP A 224 -15.40 -16.85 -24.60
CA ASP A 224 -16.00 -17.38 -25.81
C ASP A 224 -15.08 -18.41 -26.47
N SER A 225 -15.63 -19.33 -27.23
CA SER A 225 -14.89 -20.42 -27.90
C SER A 225 -13.85 -19.93 -28.92
N ASN A 226 -14.00 -18.72 -29.43
CA ASN A 226 -13.08 -18.07 -30.37
C ASN A 226 -11.91 -17.34 -29.70
N VAL A 227 -11.86 -17.28 -28.36
CA VAL A 227 -10.74 -16.66 -27.63
C VAL A 227 -9.49 -17.52 -27.73
N ARG A 228 -8.39 -16.94 -28.18
CA ARG A 228 -7.10 -17.62 -28.22
C ARG A 228 -6.52 -17.76 -26.81
N ILE A 229 -6.36 -19.02 -26.37
CA ILE A 229 -5.77 -19.34 -25.07
C ILE A 229 -4.25 -19.53 -25.23
N VAL A 230 -3.47 -18.78 -24.43
CA VAL A 230 -2.01 -18.91 -24.32
C VAL A 230 -1.69 -19.43 -22.92
N LYS A 231 -1.00 -20.55 -22.85
CA LYS A 231 -0.55 -21.13 -21.57
C LYS A 231 0.83 -20.56 -21.23
N GLY A 232 1.02 -20.12 -19.96
CA GLY A 232 2.26 -19.61 -19.40
C GLY A 232 2.82 -20.55 -18.34
#